data_bf12ae0712a7330ecc21b9f995e48c45
#
_entry.id   bf12ae0712a7330ecc21b9f995e48c45
#
_cell.length_a   1.000
_cell.length_b   1.000
_cell.length_c   1.000
_cell.angle_alpha   90.00
_cell.angle_beta   90.00
_cell.angle_gamma   90.00
#
_symmetry.space_group_name_H-M   'P 1'
#
loop_
_entity.id
_entity.type
_entity.pdbx_description
1 polymer ?
#
loop_
_entity_poly.entity_id
_entity_poly.type
_entity_poly.pdbx_seq_one_letter_code
_entity_poly.pdbx_strand_id
1 'polypeptide(L)'
;MKYIKLYEDFSDKVLDNLEDIKWIIVSFCDDRISYKLLNNFEDKIVIYSLSDEQTNKEEFESLEGRIKDLNPKYEYIIIEDKIAIGLPEYLKVFENIEKYKIKNYTFNDDFSIDVNDDVDLSYKNLNSMSIKFRNVSGDFTCTSNKLTSLEGSPKTIGGDFNCGFNNLTSLEGGPENVGGDFDCVYNKLKSLEVSPKTVGRNFYCNVNNLTSLEGSPKTVGGDFNCYDNRLKSLEGCPETIGGDFNCSHNKLTSLLGCPKTVGSSFNCSYNKLTSLLGCPETVGGGFDCSSNKLTSLEGSPKKLGHSFDC
;
A
#
# COMPACT_ATOMS: atom_id res chain seq x y z
N MET A 1 -41.85 -1.27 -23.82
CA MET A 1 -41.48 -0.87 -25.19
C MET A 1 -40.13 -0.18 -25.35
N LYS A 2 -39.60 0.47 -24.30
CA LYS A 2 -38.21 0.99 -24.32
C LYS A 2 -37.17 -0.14 -24.30
N TYR A 3 -37.48 -1.29 -23.77
CA TYR A 3 -36.62 -2.46 -23.73
C TYR A 3 -36.21 -2.99 -25.10
N ILE A 4 -37.17 -3.05 -26.01
CA ILE A 4 -36.97 -3.61 -27.34
C ILE A 4 -36.03 -2.71 -28.18
N LYS A 5 -36.11 -1.41 -27.99
CA LYS A 5 -35.31 -0.46 -28.78
C LYS A 5 -33.85 -0.42 -28.36
N LEU A 6 -33.55 -0.58 -27.06
CA LEU A 6 -32.18 -0.73 -26.56
C LEU A 6 -31.57 -2.07 -26.99
N TYR A 7 -32.38 -3.11 -27.03
CA TYR A 7 -31.99 -4.44 -27.44
C TYR A 7 -31.69 -4.52 -28.97
N GLU A 8 -32.51 -3.86 -29.80
CA GLU A 8 -32.29 -3.79 -31.25
C GLU A 8 -31.07 -2.93 -31.61
N ASP A 9 -30.78 -1.87 -30.86
CA ASP A 9 -29.60 -1.02 -31.07
C ASP A 9 -28.29 -1.69 -30.65
N PHE A 10 -28.36 -2.71 -29.75
CA PHE A 10 -27.19 -3.45 -29.27
C PHE A 10 -26.94 -4.78 -30.00
N SER A 11 -27.87 -5.24 -30.86
CA SER A 11 -27.95 -6.63 -31.29
C SER A 11 -26.82 -7.14 -32.17
N ASP A 12 -26.21 -6.33 -33.02
CA ASP A 12 -25.31 -6.89 -34.03
C ASP A 12 -23.90 -6.26 -34.11
N LYS A 13 -23.67 -5.11 -33.53
CA LYS A 13 -22.35 -4.43 -33.63
C LYS A 13 -21.58 -4.39 -32.30
N VAL A 14 -22.26 -4.44 -31.19
CA VAL A 14 -21.68 -4.22 -29.88
C VAL A 14 -21.12 -5.51 -29.28
N LEU A 15 -21.73 -6.65 -29.61
CA LEU A 15 -21.33 -7.96 -29.10
C LEU A 15 -20.16 -8.60 -29.87
N ASP A 16 -19.90 -8.19 -31.11
CA ASP A 16 -18.79 -8.70 -31.91
C ASP A 16 -17.44 -8.03 -31.65
N ASN A 17 -17.44 -6.85 -30.98
CA ASN A 17 -16.23 -6.09 -30.62
C ASN A 17 -16.18 -5.74 -29.14
N LEU A 18 -16.32 -6.72 -28.27
CA LEU A 18 -16.23 -6.54 -26.81
C LEU A 18 -14.84 -6.09 -26.30
N GLU A 19 -13.81 -6.17 -27.14
CA GLU A 19 -12.48 -5.68 -26.80
C GLU A 19 -12.41 -4.15 -26.64
N ASP A 20 -13.34 -3.41 -27.29
CA ASP A 20 -13.36 -1.94 -27.25
C ASP A 20 -14.36 -1.36 -26.24
N ILE A 21 -15.19 -2.18 -25.60
CA ILE A 21 -16.25 -1.72 -24.70
C ILE A 21 -15.79 -1.85 -23.26
N LYS A 22 -15.24 -0.78 -22.73
CA LYS A 22 -14.83 -0.75 -21.31
C LYS A 22 -16.02 -0.80 -20.34
N TRP A 23 -17.19 -0.29 -20.73
CA TRP A 23 -18.39 -0.22 -19.88
C TRP A 23 -19.67 -0.12 -20.69
N ILE A 24 -20.62 -1.01 -20.48
CA ILE A 24 -22.00 -0.82 -20.92
C ILE A 24 -22.86 -0.68 -19.67
N ILE A 25 -23.42 0.49 -19.46
CA ILE A 25 -24.47 0.71 -18.47
C ILE A 25 -25.78 0.69 -19.22
N VAL A 26 -26.60 -0.31 -18.98
CA VAL A 26 -27.95 -0.38 -19.51
C VAL A 26 -28.92 -0.02 -18.40
N SER A 27 -29.61 1.09 -18.56
CA SER A 27 -30.64 1.52 -17.62
C SER A 27 -32.00 1.06 -18.13
N PHE A 28 -32.74 0.35 -17.30
CA PHE A 28 -34.09 -0.08 -17.62
C PHE A 28 -35.14 0.77 -16.92
N CYS A 29 -36.31 0.89 -17.56
CA CYS A 29 -37.48 1.65 -17.11
C CYS A 29 -37.44 2.07 -15.65
N ASP A 30 -37.54 3.34 -15.41
CA ASP A 30 -37.54 3.97 -14.08
C ASP A 30 -36.21 3.95 -13.33
N ASP A 31 -35.08 3.72 -14.02
CA ASP A 31 -33.73 3.65 -13.43
C ASP A 31 -33.58 2.57 -12.33
N ARG A 32 -34.47 1.58 -12.30
CA ARG A 32 -34.49 0.54 -11.26
C ARG A 32 -33.50 -0.60 -11.49
N ILE A 33 -33.09 -0.83 -12.70
CA ILE A 33 -32.13 -1.89 -13.05
C ILE A 33 -31.00 -1.28 -13.87
N SER A 34 -29.78 -1.45 -13.43
CA SER A 34 -28.58 -1.08 -14.19
C SER A 34 -27.72 -2.30 -14.44
N TYR A 35 -27.16 -2.35 -15.64
CA TYR A 35 -26.24 -3.39 -16.04
C TYR A 35 -24.88 -2.76 -16.29
N LYS A 36 -23.84 -3.40 -15.81
CA LYS A 36 -22.47 -2.97 -16.07
C LYS A 36 -21.70 -4.15 -16.62
N LEU A 37 -21.18 -4.00 -17.83
CA LEU A 37 -20.28 -4.96 -18.44
C LEU A 37 -18.87 -4.65 -17.97
N LEU A 38 -18.19 -5.64 -17.42
CA LEU A 38 -16.85 -5.50 -16.87
C LEU A 38 -15.87 -6.22 -17.77
N ASN A 39 -15.14 -5.49 -18.60
CA ASN A 39 -14.18 -6.04 -19.55
C ASN A 39 -13.04 -6.88 -18.96
N ASN A 40 -12.75 -6.72 -17.68
CA ASN A 40 -11.67 -7.47 -17.02
C ASN A 40 -12.10 -8.86 -16.50
N PHE A 41 -13.36 -9.19 -16.63
CA PHE A 41 -13.86 -10.55 -16.48
C PHE A 41 -14.16 -11.04 -17.88
N GLU A 42 -13.24 -11.67 -18.53
CA GLU A 42 -13.25 -12.00 -19.94
C GLU A 42 -14.57 -12.63 -20.44
N ASP A 43 -15.47 -13.06 -19.56
CA ASP A 43 -16.74 -13.70 -19.88
C ASP A 43 -17.86 -13.49 -18.85
N LYS A 44 -17.86 -12.41 -18.05
CA LYS A 44 -18.87 -12.21 -17.01
C LYS A 44 -19.64 -10.89 -17.15
N ILE A 45 -20.96 -10.98 -17.13
CA ILE A 45 -21.88 -9.84 -17.07
C ILE A 45 -22.42 -9.76 -15.66
N VAL A 46 -22.30 -8.61 -15.01
CA VAL A 46 -22.88 -8.35 -13.71
C VAL A 46 -24.14 -7.53 -13.86
N ILE A 47 -25.24 -8.06 -13.38
CA ILE A 47 -26.55 -7.43 -13.42
C ILE A 47 -26.95 -7.12 -11.97
N TYR A 48 -27.35 -5.89 -11.70
CA TYR A 48 -27.79 -5.49 -10.37
C TYR A 48 -28.99 -4.54 -10.40
N SER A 49 -29.81 -4.59 -9.37
CA SER A 49 -30.92 -3.66 -9.18
C SER A 49 -30.49 -2.46 -8.35
N LEU A 50 -30.93 -1.26 -8.75
CA LEU A 50 -30.69 -0.01 -8.02
C LEU A 50 -31.89 0.41 -7.16
N SER A 51 -32.98 -0.35 -7.11
CA SER A 51 -34.19 0.05 -6.39
C SER A 51 -34.34 -0.65 -5.04
N ASP A 52 -34.93 0.08 -4.10
CA ASP A 52 -35.33 -0.44 -2.77
C ASP A 52 -36.58 -1.32 -2.82
N GLU A 53 -37.26 -1.40 -3.96
CA GLU A 53 -38.45 -2.21 -4.17
C GLU A 53 -38.09 -3.59 -4.73
N GLN A 54 -38.71 -4.63 -4.22
CA GLN A 54 -38.55 -5.99 -4.73
C GLN A 54 -38.78 -6.02 -6.25
N THR A 55 -37.69 -6.25 -6.98
CA THR A 55 -37.77 -6.52 -8.42
C THR A 55 -38.48 -7.85 -8.59
N ASN A 56 -39.43 -7.90 -9.50
CA ASN A 56 -40.20 -9.10 -9.76
C ASN A 56 -39.26 -10.20 -10.27
N LYS A 57 -39.17 -11.30 -9.54
CA LYS A 57 -38.30 -12.45 -9.86
C LYS A 57 -38.50 -12.94 -11.29
N GLU A 58 -39.74 -12.90 -11.79
CA GLU A 58 -40.10 -13.29 -13.15
C GLU A 58 -39.45 -12.36 -14.21
N GLU A 59 -39.27 -11.08 -13.91
CA GLU A 59 -38.58 -10.14 -14.81
C GLU A 59 -37.08 -10.42 -14.89
N PHE A 60 -36.45 -10.78 -13.76
CA PHE A 60 -35.06 -11.20 -13.71
C PHE A 60 -34.81 -12.50 -14.44
N GLU A 61 -35.63 -13.53 -14.20
CA GLU A 61 -35.53 -14.83 -14.88
C GLU A 61 -35.75 -14.70 -16.40
N SER A 62 -36.70 -13.85 -16.82
CA SER A 62 -36.92 -13.55 -18.24
C SER A 62 -35.73 -12.88 -18.89
N LEU A 63 -35.07 -11.98 -18.16
CA LEU A 63 -33.89 -11.28 -18.64
C LEU A 63 -32.67 -12.20 -18.73
N GLU A 64 -32.45 -13.04 -17.70
CA GLU A 64 -31.43 -14.08 -17.70
C GLU A 64 -31.57 -15.02 -18.90
N GLY A 65 -32.78 -15.48 -19.18
CA GLY A 65 -33.08 -16.32 -20.36
C GLY A 65 -32.64 -15.64 -21.65
N ARG A 66 -33.03 -14.37 -21.83
CA ARG A 66 -32.71 -13.61 -23.05
C ARG A 66 -31.22 -13.32 -23.22
N ILE A 67 -30.52 -13.05 -22.13
CA ILE A 67 -29.08 -12.80 -22.17
C ILE A 67 -28.34 -14.10 -22.51
N LYS A 68 -28.74 -15.24 -21.93
CA LYS A 68 -28.20 -16.58 -22.26
C LYS A 68 -28.41 -16.96 -23.70
N ASP A 69 -29.57 -16.60 -24.27
CA ASP A 69 -29.90 -16.87 -25.67
C ASP A 69 -29.06 -16.04 -26.65
N LEU A 70 -28.60 -14.85 -26.22
CA LEU A 70 -27.79 -13.97 -27.05
C LEU A 70 -26.35 -14.42 -27.21
N ASN A 71 -25.75 -14.93 -26.14
CA ASN A 71 -24.37 -15.39 -26.21
C ASN A 71 -24.07 -16.46 -25.13
N PRO A 72 -24.09 -17.75 -25.52
CA PRO A 72 -23.84 -18.85 -24.59
C PRO A 72 -22.37 -18.91 -24.07
N LYS A 73 -21.51 -18.02 -24.53
CA LYS A 73 -20.11 -17.95 -24.08
C LYS A 73 -19.91 -17.25 -22.72
N TYR A 74 -20.89 -16.47 -22.27
CA TYR A 74 -20.72 -15.67 -21.07
C TYR A 74 -21.26 -16.36 -19.82
N GLU A 75 -20.48 -16.36 -18.76
CA GLU A 75 -20.93 -16.75 -17.44
C GLU A 75 -21.60 -15.54 -16.78
N TYR A 76 -22.86 -15.71 -16.38
CA TYR A 76 -23.67 -14.62 -15.79
C TYR A 76 -23.63 -14.72 -14.28
N ILE A 77 -23.38 -13.60 -13.60
CA ILE A 77 -23.60 -13.47 -12.16
C ILE A 77 -24.86 -12.61 -11.99
N ILE A 78 -25.96 -13.24 -11.59
CA ILE A 78 -27.19 -12.53 -11.21
C ILE A 78 -27.15 -12.36 -9.72
N ILE A 79 -27.23 -11.12 -9.27
CA ILE A 79 -27.33 -10.80 -7.85
C ILE A 79 -28.77 -10.47 -7.57
N GLU A 80 -29.50 -11.48 -7.08
CA GLU A 80 -30.88 -11.32 -6.64
C GLU A 80 -30.96 -10.48 -5.35
N ASP A 81 -31.79 -9.47 -5.43
CA ASP A 81 -32.75 -8.98 -4.44
C ASP A 81 -32.38 -8.90 -2.94
N LYS A 82 -31.32 -8.24 -2.57
CA LYS A 82 -31.15 -7.65 -1.23
C LYS A 82 -30.10 -6.53 -1.22
N ILE A 83 -29.98 -5.84 -2.31
CA ILE A 83 -28.92 -4.85 -2.52
C ILE A 83 -29.39 -3.45 -2.13
N ALA A 84 -30.55 -3.32 -1.54
CA ALA A 84 -31.05 -2.06 -1.00
C ALA A 84 -30.17 -1.48 0.12
N ILE A 85 -29.29 -2.26 0.74
CA ILE A 85 -28.49 -1.82 1.90
C ILE A 85 -27.00 -1.74 1.61
N GLY A 86 -26.54 -1.99 0.38
CA GLY A 86 -25.15 -1.81 -0.02
C GLY A 86 -24.87 -2.44 -1.37
N LEU A 87 -24.33 -1.66 -2.28
CA LEU A 87 -23.67 -2.20 -3.45
C LEU A 87 -22.78 -3.36 -3.02
N PRO A 88 -22.80 -4.53 -3.69
CA PRO A 88 -21.85 -5.59 -3.41
C PRO A 88 -20.43 -5.02 -3.30
N GLU A 89 -19.63 -5.59 -2.43
CA GLU A 89 -18.28 -5.04 -2.15
C GLU A 89 -17.48 -4.79 -3.43
N TYR A 90 -17.61 -5.65 -4.44
CA TYR A 90 -16.90 -5.49 -5.70
C TYR A 90 -17.37 -4.28 -6.53
N LEU A 91 -18.66 -3.87 -6.46
CA LEU A 91 -19.11 -2.63 -7.13
C LEU A 91 -18.50 -1.39 -6.47
N LYS A 92 -18.37 -1.40 -5.16
CA LYS A 92 -17.63 -0.35 -4.43
C LYS A 92 -16.16 -0.31 -4.85
N VAL A 93 -15.55 -1.47 -5.12
CA VAL A 93 -14.17 -1.53 -5.62
C VAL A 93 -14.08 -0.82 -6.98
N PHE A 94 -15.01 -1.07 -7.92
CA PHE A 94 -15.03 -0.37 -9.20
C PHE A 94 -15.19 1.14 -9.08
N GLU A 95 -16.16 1.59 -8.29
CA GLU A 95 -16.36 3.02 -8.05
C GLU A 95 -15.09 3.68 -7.50
N ASN A 96 -14.38 2.99 -6.61
CA ASN A 96 -13.12 3.50 -6.06
C ASN A 96 -11.97 3.43 -7.08
N ILE A 97 -11.90 2.41 -7.94
CA ILE A 97 -10.94 2.34 -9.04
C ILE A 97 -11.11 3.55 -9.97
N GLU A 98 -12.32 3.85 -10.38
CA GLU A 98 -12.62 5.03 -11.20
C GLU A 98 -12.33 6.34 -10.46
N LYS A 99 -12.80 6.46 -9.23
CA LYS A 99 -12.60 7.62 -8.37
C LYS A 99 -11.12 7.96 -8.17
N TYR A 100 -10.30 6.94 -7.97
CA TYR A 100 -8.85 7.09 -7.76
C TYR A 100 -8.05 7.00 -9.06
N LYS A 101 -8.74 6.79 -10.21
CA LYS A 101 -8.14 6.71 -11.55
C LYS A 101 -7.07 5.62 -11.67
N ILE A 102 -7.31 4.48 -11.02
CA ILE A 102 -6.41 3.34 -11.10
C ILE A 102 -6.52 2.73 -12.50
N LYS A 103 -5.39 2.47 -13.13
CA LYS A 103 -5.29 1.95 -14.49
C LYS A 103 -4.53 0.62 -14.49
N ASN A 104 -4.54 -0.07 -15.65
CA ASN A 104 -3.74 -1.27 -15.89
C ASN A 104 -3.87 -2.32 -14.77
N TYR A 105 -5.10 -2.59 -14.34
CA TYR A 105 -5.39 -3.53 -13.27
C TYR A 105 -6.08 -4.80 -13.79
N THR A 106 -5.93 -5.87 -13.03
CA THR A 106 -6.65 -7.15 -13.21
C THR A 106 -7.27 -7.57 -11.88
N PHE A 107 -8.46 -8.17 -11.94
CA PHE A 107 -9.11 -8.72 -10.75
C PHE A 107 -8.63 -10.13 -10.46
N ASN A 108 -8.55 -10.46 -9.18
CA ASN A 108 -8.36 -11.80 -8.67
C ASN A 108 -9.70 -12.39 -8.21
N ASP A 109 -9.75 -13.70 -7.99
CA ASP A 109 -10.97 -14.41 -7.56
C ASP A 109 -11.52 -13.94 -6.21
N ASP A 110 -10.67 -13.35 -5.36
CA ASP A 110 -11.04 -12.77 -4.06
C ASP A 110 -11.37 -11.28 -4.12
N PHE A 111 -11.60 -10.75 -5.32
CA PHE A 111 -11.86 -9.33 -5.63
C PHE A 111 -10.72 -8.37 -5.24
N SER A 112 -9.56 -8.87 -4.88
CA SER A 112 -8.35 -8.05 -4.85
C SER A 112 -7.91 -7.72 -6.28
N ILE A 113 -7.10 -6.68 -6.43
CA ILE A 113 -6.57 -6.28 -7.74
C ILE A 113 -5.05 -6.36 -7.77
N ASP A 114 -4.53 -6.78 -8.91
CA ASP A 114 -3.14 -6.55 -9.31
C ASP A 114 -3.11 -5.32 -10.21
N VAL A 115 -2.16 -4.43 -10.01
CA VAL A 115 -1.99 -3.22 -10.79
C VAL A 115 -0.62 -3.22 -11.46
N ASN A 116 -0.60 -3.10 -12.79
CA ASN A 116 0.64 -3.01 -13.56
C ASN A 116 0.97 -1.54 -13.90
N ASP A 117 0.95 -0.69 -12.90
CA ASP A 117 1.19 0.75 -12.96
C ASP A 117 1.38 1.28 -11.55
N ASP A 118 1.56 2.61 -11.41
CA ASP A 118 1.55 3.29 -10.12
C ASP A 118 0.14 3.44 -9.55
N VAL A 119 0.05 3.50 -8.22
CA VAL A 119 -1.20 3.77 -7.49
C VAL A 119 -1.02 4.97 -6.56
N ASP A 120 -1.78 6.04 -6.81
CA ASP A 120 -1.77 7.24 -5.98
C ASP A 120 -3.10 7.44 -5.24
N LEU A 121 -3.08 7.12 -3.94
CA LEU A 121 -4.16 7.37 -2.99
C LEU A 121 -3.84 8.52 -2.03
N SER A 122 -2.88 9.39 -2.33
CA SER A 122 -2.46 10.49 -1.47
C SER A 122 -3.55 11.55 -1.33
N TYR A 123 -3.64 12.18 -0.16
CA TYR A 123 -4.57 13.30 0.10
C TYR A 123 -6.05 13.00 -0.19
N LYS A 124 -6.50 11.76 -0.07
CA LYS A 124 -7.90 11.35 -0.31
C LYS A 124 -8.77 11.35 0.95
N ASN A 125 -8.21 11.76 2.10
CA ASN A 125 -8.90 11.78 3.40
C ASN A 125 -9.41 10.38 3.82
N LEU A 126 -8.65 9.34 3.49
CA LEU A 126 -9.00 7.94 3.76
C LEU A 126 -8.82 7.60 5.24
N ASN A 127 -9.80 6.94 5.83
CA ASN A 127 -9.67 6.31 7.15
C ASN A 127 -9.24 4.83 7.04
N SER A 128 -9.55 4.18 5.90
CA SER A 128 -9.19 2.81 5.54
C SER A 128 -9.09 2.69 4.02
N MET A 129 -8.42 1.67 3.53
CA MET A 129 -8.42 1.36 2.10
C MET A 129 -9.74 0.68 1.74
N SER A 130 -10.37 1.17 0.66
CA SER A 130 -11.63 0.65 0.15
C SER A 130 -11.45 -0.34 -1.00
N ILE A 131 -10.21 -0.51 -1.44
CA ILE A 131 -9.77 -1.47 -2.45
C ILE A 131 -8.75 -2.38 -1.78
N LYS A 132 -8.84 -3.67 -2.07
CA LYS A 132 -7.85 -4.66 -1.65
C LYS A 132 -6.87 -4.88 -2.79
N PHE A 133 -5.63 -4.46 -2.61
CA PHE A 133 -4.57 -4.68 -3.57
C PHE A 133 -3.81 -5.98 -3.23
N ARG A 134 -3.38 -6.74 -4.25
CA ARG A 134 -2.51 -7.90 -4.06
C ARG A 134 -1.08 -7.58 -4.44
N ASN A 135 -0.86 -7.10 -5.67
CA ASN A 135 0.44 -6.68 -6.17
C ASN A 135 0.33 -5.35 -6.92
N VAL A 136 1.38 -4.51 -6.83
CA VAL A 136 1.54 -3.29 -7.61
C VAL A 136 2.94 -3.30 -8.20
N SER A 137 3.06 -3.22 -9.54
CA SER A 137 4.37 -3.29 -10.20
C SER A 137 5.15 -1.96 -10.13
N GLY A 138 4.45 -0.84 -10.04
CA GLY A 138 5.00 0.51 -9.88
C GLY A 138 5.08 0.94 -8.42
N ASP A 139 4.93 2.24 -8.21
CA ASP A 139 4.87 2.87 -6.90
C ASP A 139 3.47 2.77 -6.29
N PHE A 140 3.40 2.64 -4.96
CA PHE A 140 2.16 2.72 -4.22
C PHE A 140 2.25 3.79 -3.14
N THR A 141 1.45 4.85 -3.26
CA THR A 141 1.43 5.92 -2.26
C THR A 141 0.03 6.11 -1.67
N CYS A 142 -0.05 6.10 -0.34
CA CYS A 142 -1.24 6.43 0.43
C CYS A 142 -0.96 7.49 1.50
N THR A 143 0.03 8.35 1.24
CA THR A 143 0.49 9.39 2.16
C THR A 143 -0.59 10.45 2.45
N SER A 144 -0.45 11.16 3.56
CA SER A 144 -1.30 12.30 3.92
C SER A 144 -2.80 11.96 3.93
N ASN A 145 -3.13 10.89 4.65
CA ASN A 145 -4.49 10.45 4.91
C ASN A 145 -4.76 10.34 6.43
N LYS A 146 -5.78 9.61 6.83
CA LYS A 146 -6.14 9.33 8.23
C LYS A 146 -6.09 7.84 8.55
N LEU A 147 -5.29 7.09 7.80
CA LEU A 147 -5.22 5.63 7.93
C LEU A 147 -4.74 5.23 9.33
N THR A 148 -5.42 4.26 9.91
CA THR A 148 -5.03 3.63 11.20
C THR A 148 -4.52 2.21 11.02
N SER A 149 -4.70 1.63 9.82
CA SER A 149 -4.26 0.30 9.39
C SER A 149 -3.83 0.35 7.92
N LEU A 150 -2.98 -0.58 7.53
CA LEU A 150 -2.58 -0.82 6.14
C LEU A 150 -3.33 -2.01 5.50
N GLU A 151 -4.40 -2.48 6.14
CA GLU A 151 -5.23 -3.53 5.55
C GLU A 151 -5.76 -3.10 4.18
N GLY A 152 -5.61 -3.98 3.20
CA GLY A 152 -5.89 -3.68 1.79
C GLY A 152 -4.67 -3.21 0.99
N SER A 153 -3.53 -2.92 1.62
CA SER A 153 -2.29 -2.63 0.90
C SER A 153 -1.80 -3.83 0.09
N PRO A 154 -1.06 -3.58 -1.02
CA PRO A 154 -0.44 -4.65 -1.78
C PRO A 154 0.62 -5.40 -0.95
N LYS A 155 0.75 -6.71 -1.19
CA LYS A 155 1.77 -7.54 -0.53
C LYS A 155 3.14 -7.41 -1.18
N THR A 156 3.15 -7.12 -2.49
CA THR A 156 4.38 -6.91 -3.25
C THR A 156 4.27 -5.62 -4.04
N ILE A 157 5.31 -4.80 -3.96
CA ILE A 157 5.42 -3.52 -4.64
C ILE A 157 6.76 -3.51 -5.38
N GLY A 158 6.71 -3.26 -6.70
CA GLY A 158 7.92 -3.21 -7.54
C GLY A 158 8.73 -1.93 -7.34
N GLY A 159 8.05 -0.81 -7.15
CA GLY A 159 8.59 0.52 -6.87
C GLY A 159 8.62 0.89 -5.40
N ASP A 160 8.31 2.15 -5.11
CA ASP A 160 8.29 2.73 -3.77
C ASP A 160 6.93 2.50 -3.07
N PHE A 161 6.99 2.33 -1.76
CA PHE A 161 5.81 2.34 -0.89
C PHE A 161 5.85 3.52 0.06
N ASN A 162 4.85 4.40 -0.02
CA ASN A 162 4.75 5.54 0.88
C ASN A 162 3.41 5.56 1.63
N CYS A 163 3.46 5.33 2.94
CA CYS A 163 2.35 5.46 3.89
C CYS A 163 2.57 6.56 4.94
N GLY A 164 3.46 7.50 4.68
CA GLY A 164 3.78 8.60 5.58
C GLY A 164 2.59 9.51 5.88
N PHE A 165 2.69 10.33 6.93
CA PHE A 165 1.67 11.31 7.32
C PHE A 165 0.27 10.69 7.49
N ASN A 166 0.20 9.64 8.32
CA ASN A 166 -1.05 8.97 8.67
C ASN A 166 -1.19 8.82 10.20
N ASN A 167 -2.09 7.97 10.66
CA ASN A 167 -2.31 7.69 12.09
C ASN A 167 -1.95 6.24 12.45
N LEU A 168 -1.05 5.60 11.71
CA LEU A 168 -0.69 4.21 11.89
C LEU A 168 -0.03 3.99 13.25
N THR A 169 -0.48 2.96 13.96
CA THR A 169 0.13 2.51 15.24
C THR A 169 0.90 1.20 15.08
N SER A 170 0.70 0.50 13.96
CA SER A 170 1.45 -0.68 13.51
C SER A 170 1.53 -0.70 11.98
N LEU A 171 2.37 -1.58 11.43
CA LEU A 171 2.50 -1.82 9.98
C LEU A 171 1.69 -3.04 9.52
N GLU A 172 0.79 -3.54 10.38
CA GLU A 172 -0.06 -4.69 10.05
C GLU A 172 -0.91 -4.41 8.80
N GLY A 173 -1.00 -5.42 7.93
CA GLY A 173 -1.66 -5.29 6.63
C GLY A 173 -0.77 -4.73 5.53
N GLY A 174 0.42 -4.20 5.87
CA GLY A 174 1.36 -3.62 4.91
C GLY A 174 2.05 -4.64 4.00
N PRO A 175 2.95 -4.15 3.11
CA PRO A 175 3.67 -4.97 2.17
C PRO A 175 4.69 -5.90 2.84
N GLU A 176 4.91 -7.06 2.23
CA GLU A 176 5.99 -7.98 2.61
C GLU A 176 7.28 -7.69 1.86
N ASN A 177 7.18 -7.18 0.62
CA ASN A 177 8.31 -6.90 -0.25
C ASN A 177 8.13 -5.56 -0.96
N VAL A 178 9.15 -4.71 -0.91
CA VAL A 178 9.21 -3.40 -1.55
C VAL A 178 10.50 -3.33 -2.37
N GLY A 179 10.38 -3.13 -3.68
CA GLY A 179 11.53 -3.06 -4.58
C GLY A 179 12.31 -1.75 -4.49
N GLY A 180 11.62 -0.67 -4.15
CA GLY A 180 12.16 0.67 -3.97
C GLY A 180 12.29 1.09 -2.51
N ASP A 181 11.86 2.32 -2.21
CA ASP A 181 11.85 2.92 -0.88
C ASP A 181 10.62 2.47 -0.08
N PHE A 182 10.81 2.28 1.22
CA PHE A 182 9.71 2.12 2.18
C PHE A 182 9.65 3.34 3.09
N ASP A 183 8.56 4.09 3.00
CA ASP A 183 8.37 5.33 3.76
C ASP A 183 7.11 5.23 4.66
N CYS A 184 7.34 5.22 5.99
CA CYS A 184 6.29 5.26 7.01
C CYS A 184 6.48 6.43 7.99
N VAL A 185 7.10 7.52 7.54
CA VAL A 185 7.38 8.71 8.36
C VAL A 185 6.11 9.37 8.90
N TYR A 186 6.24 10.16 9.95
CA TYR A 186 5.12 10.94 10.51
C TYR A 186 3.88 10.09 10.79
N ASN A 187 4.05 9.04 11.59
CA ASN A 187 2.98 8.16 12.08
C ASN A 187 3.05 8.05 13.62
N LYS A 188 2.38 7.06 14.18
CA LYS A 188 2.34 6.80 15.64
C LYS A 188 2.89 5.42 15.98
N LEU A 189 3.76 4.88 15.12
CA LEU A 189 4.32 3.54 15.26
C LEU A 189 5.09 3.38 16.56
N LYS A 190 4.91 2.26 17.25
CA LYS A 190 5.62 1.92 18.51
C LYS A 190 6.69 0.85 18.30
N SER A 191 6.54 0.02 17.28
CA SER A 191 7.47 -1.03 16.84
C SER A 191 7.46 -1.13 15.32
N LEU A 192 8.42 -1.87 14.77
CA LEU A 192 8.53 -2.21 13.35
C LEU A 192 8.15 -3.67 13.07
N GLU A 193 7.49 -4.33 14.04
CA GLU A 193 6.93 -5.65 13.81
C GLU A 193 6.08 -5.66 12.53
N VAL A 194 6.18 -6.74 11.76
CA VAL A 194 5.54 -6.91 10.45
C VAL A 194 5.92 -5.84 9.40
N SER A 195 7.09 -5.22 9.55
CA SER A 195 7.66 -4.42 8.46
C SER A 195 8.02 -5.31 7.24
N PRO A 196 8.24 -4.73 6.05
CA PRO A 196 8.68 -5.51 4.89
C PRO A 196 9.90 -6.36 5.18
N LYS A 197 9.91 -7.60 4.68
CA LYS A 197 11.06 -8.51 4.78
C LYS A 197 12.23 -8.03 3.91
N THR A 198 11.89 -7.40 2.77
CA THR A 198 12.87 -6.85 1.82
C THR A 198 12.50 -5.43 1.45
N VAL A 199 13.51 -4.55 1.47
CA VAL A 199 13.44 -3.18 0.98
C VAL A 199 14.66 -2.95 0.10
N GLY A 200 14.42 -2.68 -1.19
CA GLY A 200 15.49 -2.61 -2.18
C GLY A 200 16.37 -1.36 -2.04
N ARG A 201 15.80 -0.24 -1.58
CA ARG A 201 16.51 1.03 -1.43
C ARG A 201 16.44 1.54 0.01
N ASN A 202 15.75 2.61 0.26
CA ASN A 202 15.73 3.31 1.54
C ASN A 202 14.59 2.86 2.46
N PHE A 203 14.83 2.92 3.76
CA PHE A 203 13.82 2.67 4.78
C PHE A 203 13.69 3.88 5.71
N TYR A 204 12.56 4.57 5.62
CA TYR A 204 12.27 5.77 6.38
C TYR A 204 11.16 5.52 7.42
N CYS A 205 11.53 5.49 8.70
CA CYS A 205 10.61 5.36 9.84
C CYS A 205 10.74 6.49 10.86
N ASN A 206 11.30 7.61 10.41
CA ASN A 206 11.51 8.78 11.28
C ASN A 206 10.21 9.48 11.67
N VAL A 207 10.28 10.25 12.75
CA VAL A 207 9.15 10.98 13.34
C VAL A 207 7.98 10.04 13.69
N ASN A 208 8.27 9.11 14.59
CA ASN A 208 7.33 8.13 15.11
C ASN A 208 7.45 8.02 16.64
N ASN A 209 6.92 6.96 17.26
CA ASN A 209 7.02 6.70 18.69
C ASN A 209 7.81 5.41 18.99
N LEU A 210 8.72 5.01 18.08
CA LEU A 210 9.45 3.76 18.19
C LEU A 210 10.29 3.71 19.46
N THR A 211 10.16 2.60 20.20
CA THR A 211 10.97 2.34 21.39
C THR A 211 12.00 1.24 21.18
N SER A 212 11.88 0.49 20.07
CA SER A 212 12.76 -0.56 19.57
C SER A 212 12.76 -0.55 18.05
N LEU A 213 13.81 -1.10 17.43
CA LEU A 213 13.90 -1.39 16.01
C LEU A 213 13.60 -2.86 15.69
N GLU A 214 13.11 -3.62 16.67
CA GLU A 214 12.73 -5.01 16.47
C GLU A 214 11.65 -5.12 15.38
N GLY A 215 11.85 -6.05 14.46
CA GLY A 215 11.03 -6.20 13.25
C GLY A 215 11.55 -5.45 12.04
N SER A 216 12.62 -4.66 12.13
CA SER A 216 13.27 -4.06 10.94
C SER A 216 13.70 -5.14 9.95
N PRO A 217 13.75 -4.82 8.63
CA PRO A 217 14.35 -5.70 7.64
C PRO A 217 15.83 -5.96 8.00
N LYS A 218 16.32 -7.17 7.73
CA LYS A 218 17.73 -7.52 8.02
C LYS A 218 18.72 -6.71 7.18
N THR A 219 18.32 -6.34 5.98
CA THR A 219 19.16 -5.61 5.04
C THR A 219 18.36 -4.46 4.43
N VAL A 220 18.97 -3.29 4.38
CA VAL A 220 18.48 -2.10 3.68
C VAL A 220 19.53 -1.73 2.64
N GLY A 221 19.16 -1.69 1.35
CA GLY A 221 20.09 -1.43 0.25
C GLY A 221 20.62 -0.01 0.24
N GLY A 222 19.82 0.95 0.66
CA GLY A 222 20.16 2.38 0.78
C GLY A 222 20.20 2.86 2.22
N ASP A 223 19.55 4.00 2.47
CA ASP A 223 19.52 4.66 3.76
C ASP A 223 18.54 4.02 4.74
N PHE A 224 18.91 4.00 6.01
CA PHE A 224 18.02 3.68 7.12
C PHE A 224 17.87 4.88 8.05
N ASN A 225 16.69 5.45 8.09
CA ASN A 225 16.41 6.65 8.86
C ASN A 225 15.35 6.42 9.93
N CYS A 226 15.78 6.41 11.21
CA CYS A 226 14.92 6.31 12.38
C CYS A 226 15.05 7.54 13.32
N TYR A 227 15.41 8.70 12.75
CA TYR A 227 15.56 9.93 13.52
C TYR A 227 14.23 10.36 14.16
N ASP A 228 14.31 11.13 15.24
CA ASP A 228 13.14 11.65 15.99
C ASP A 228 12.15 10.54 16.39
N ASN A 229 12.64 9.66 17.25
CA ASN A 229 11.88 8.57 17.85
C ASN A 229 12.13 8.52 19.37
N ARG A 230 11.83 7.41 20.01
CA ARG A 230 12.01 7.20 21.47
C ARG A 230 12.96 6.05 21.78
N LEU A 231 13.86 5.72 20.85
CA LEU A 231 14.77 4.58 20.96
C LEU A 231 15.72 4.76 22.15
N LYS A 232 15.91 3.68 22.92
CA LYS A 232 16.88 3.61 24.03
C LYS A 232 18.11 2.78 23.68
N SER A 233 17.98 1.87 22.72
CA SER A 233 19.03 1.03 22.13
C SER A 233 18.78 0.88 20.64
N LEU A 234 19.74 0.32 19.90
CA LEU A 234 19.63 -0.03 18.49
C LEU A 234 19.39 -1.52 18.27
N GLU A 235 18.90 -2.22 19.30
CA GLU A 235 18.53 -3.62 19.20
C GLU A 235 17.42 -3.81 18.15
N GLY A 236 17.58 -4.80 17.26
CA GLY A 236 16.72 -5.01 16.11
C GLY A 236 17.07 -4.17 14.88
N CYS A 237 18.14 -3.35 14.93
CA CYS A 237 18.64 -2.61 13.77
C CYS A 237 19.01 -3.58 12.63
N PRO A 238 18.87 -3.18 11.34
CA PRO A 238 19.36 -3.95 10.20
C PRO A 238 20.84 -4.36 10.37
N GLU A 239 21.16 -5.58 9.97
CA GLU A 239 22.54 -6.10 10.00
C GLU A 239 23.43 -5.39 8.96
N THR A 240 22.81 -4.93 7.85
CA THR A 240 23.48 -4.24 6.74
C THR A 240 22.69 -3.01 6.33
N ILE A 241 23.37 -1.87 6.24
CA ILE A 241 22.86 -0.60 5.73
C ILE A 241 23.83 -0.12 4.66
N GLY A 242 23.35 -0.07 3.39
CA GLY A 242 24.20 0.28 2.24
C GLY A 242 24.47 1.78 2.10
N GLY A 243 23.55 2.60 2.58
CA GLY A 243 23.62 4.08 2.55
C GLY A 243 23.89 4.70 3.92
N ASP A 244 23.22 5.82 4.18
CA ASP A 244 23.28 6.55 5.45
C ASP A 244 22.49 5.85 6.55
N PHE A 245 22.99 5.91 7.77
CA PHE A 245 22.24 5.53 8.96
C PHE A 245 22.02 6.74 9.87
N ASN A 246 20.76 7.15 10.03
CA ASN A 246 20.40 8.26 10.89
C ASN A 246 19.51 7.79 12.06
N CYS A 247 20.10 7.76 13.27
CA CYS A 247 19.40 7.51 14.53
C CYS A 247 19.45 8.71 15.48
N SER A 248 19.66 9.92 14.95
CA SER A 248 19.70 11.15 15.74
C SER A 248 18.35 11.48 16.40
N HIS A 249 18.34 12.41 17.36
CA HIS A 249 17.14 12.84 18.07
C HIS A 249 16.36 11.66 18.69
N ASN A 250 17.07 10.82 19.43
CA ASN A 250 16.49 9.69 20.16
C ASN A 250 16.85 9.76 21.67
N LYS A 251 16.72 8.65 22.38
CA LYS A 251 17.06 8.54 23.80
C LYS A 251 18.15 7.50 24.04
N LEU A 252 18.99 7.28 23.02
CA LEU A 252 20.03 6.24 23.05
C LEU A 252 21.02 6.51 24.18
N THR A 253 21.28 5.49 24.98
CA THR A 253 22.32 5.49 26.02
C THR A 253 23.50 4.62 25.64
N SER A 254 23.37 3.82 24.58
CA SER A 254 24.36 2.90 24.02
C SER A 254 24.11 2.73 22.51
N LEU A 255 25.16 2.38 21.78
CA LEU A 255 25.11 2.00 20.36
C LEU A 255 25.13 0.48 20.15
N LEU A 256 24.96 -0.30 21.21
CA LEU A 256 24.83 -1.75 21.09
C LEU A 256 23.63 -2.12 20.21
N GLY A 257 23.83 -3.09 19.31
CA GLY A 257 22.87 -3.44 18.26
C GLY A 257 23.10 -2.73 16.93
N CYS A 258 24.04 -1.77 16.86
CA CYS A 258 24.41 -1.12 15.61
C CYS A 258 25.04 -2.12 14.64
N PRO A 259 24.84 -1.98 13.29
CA PRO A 259 25.54 -2.79 12.31
C PRO A 259 27.07 -2.55 12.39
N LYS A 260 27.86 -3.55 12.04
CA LYS A 260 29.33 -3.41 12.03
C LYS A 260 29.82 -2.43 10.98
N THR A 261 29.05 -2.25 9.91
CA THR A 261 29.39 -1.39 8.78
C THR A 261 28.19 -0.58 8.34
N VAL A 262 28.41 0.72 8.14
CA VAL A 262 27.48 1.65 7.49
C VAL A 262 28.13 2.09 6.19
N GLY A 263 27.42 1.94 5.07
CA GLY A 263 27.99 2.18 3.74
C GLY A 263 28.34 3.63 3.45
N SER A 264 27.59 4.58 4.03
CA SER A 264 27.82 6.02 3.92
C SER A 264 27.92 6.66 5.31
N SER A 265 27.20 7.74 5.61
CA SER A 265 27.32 8.47 6.87
C SER A 265 26.54 7.83 8.00
N PHE A 266 27.04 7.99 9.25
CA PHE A 266 26.34 7.58 10.45
C PHE A 266 26.09 8.77 11.37
N ASN A 267 24.83 9.06 11.66
CA ASN A 267 24.43 10.15 12.54
C ASN A 267 23.73 9.61 13.78
N CYS A 268 24.38 9.75 14.95
CA CYS A 268 23.83 9.44 16.26
C CYS A 268 23.77 10.67 17.18
N SER A 269 23.77 11.88 16.61
CA SER A 269 23.70 13.14 17.35
C SER A 269 22.40 13.30 18.15
N TYR A 270 22.33 14.25 19.05
CA TYR A 270 21.15 14.53 19.88
C TYR A 270 20.59 13.29 20.59
N ASN A 271 21.46 12.58 21.31
CA ASN A 271 21.12 11.41 22.11
C ASN A 271 21.60 11.56 23.57
N LYS A 272 21.75 10.47 24.32
CA LYS A 272 22.23 10.45 25.71
C LYS A 272 23.45 9.54 25.87
N LEU A 273 24.23 9.38 24.81
CA LEU A 273 25.42 8.52 24.80
C LEU A 273 26.48 9.06 25.74
N THR A 274 27.09 8.18 26.55
CA THR A 274 28.22 8.49 27.42
C THR A 274 29.53 7.92 26.87
N SER A 275 29.47 6.97 25.95
CA SER A 275 30.59 6.40 25.17
C SER A 275 30.13 5.97 23.80
N LEU A 276 31.08 5.65 22.92
CA LEU A 276 30.80 5.16 21.56
C LEU A 276 30.90 3.63 21.46
N LEU A 277 30.92 2.92 22.57
CA LEU A 277 30.95 1.45 22.57
C LEU A 277 29.72 0.88 21.84
N GLY A 278 29.98 -0.05 20.91
CA GLY A 278 28.96 -0.61 20.03
C GLY A 278 28.74 0.15 18.72
N CYS A 279 29.49 1.25 18.49
CA CYS A 279 29.53 1.97 17.24
C CYS A 279 29.98 1.05 16.07
N PRO A 280 29.56 1.33 14.81
CA PRO A 280 30.07 0.63 13.63
C PRO A 280 31.62 0.66 13.58
N GLU A 281 32.22 -0.45 13.21
CA GLU A 281 33.69 -0.51 13.01
C GLU A 281 34.11 0.27 11.77
N THR A 282 33.23 0.33 10.76
CA THR A 282 33.47 1.03 9.50
C THR A 282 32.28 1.93 9.14
N VAL A 283 32.57 3.20 8.88
CA VAL A 283 31.64 4.20 8.38
C VAL A 283 32.20 4.75 7.09
N GLY A 284 31.51 4.55 5.96
CA GLY A 284 32.01 4.94 4.64
C GLY A 284 32.01 6.45 4.38
N GLY A 285 31.18 7.19 5.11
CA GLY A 285 31.03 8.65 5.04
C GLY A 285 31.46 9.37 6.31
N GLY A 286 30.69 10.40 6.69
CA GLY A 286 30.87 11.15 7.94
C GLY A 286 30.26 10.44 9.15
N PHE A 287 30.80 10.77 10.34
CA PHE A 287 30.28 10.30 11.61
C PHE A 287 29.95 11.49 12.51
N ASP A 288 28.69 11.63 12.88
CA ASP A 288 28.20 12.70 13.76
C ASP A 288 27.70 12.12 15.09
N CYS A 289 28.42 12.38 16.17
CA CYS A 289 28.03 12.06 17.54
C CYS A 289 27.80 13.29 18.42
N SER A 290 27.66 14.45 17.81
CA SER A 290 27.46 15.72 18.51
C SER A 290 26.21 15.75 19.40
N SER A 291 26.16 16.68 20.34
CA SER A 291 24.98 16.82 21.22
C SER A 291 24.63 15.54 22.01
N ASN A 292 25.66 14.87 22.53
CA ASN A 292 25.55 13.73 23.43
C ASN A 292 26.13 14.07 24.83
N LYS A 293 26.38 13.09 25.66
CA LYS A 293 26.99 13.20 26.99
C LYS A 293 28.34 12.47 27.07
N LEU A 294 29.06 12.46 25.94
CA LEU A 294 30.31 11.71 25.82
C LEU A 294 31.36 12.25 26.78
N THR A 295 32.04 11.36 27.47
CA THR A 295 33.17 11.65 28.34
C THR A 295 34.48 11.11 27.76
N SER A 296 34.39 10.24 26.75
CA SER A 296 35.51 9.70 26.01
C SER A 296 35.07 9.32 24.60
N LEU A 297 36.04 9.17 23.71
CA LEU A 297 35.82 8.68 22.35
C LEU A 297 36.11 7.17 22.22
N GLU A 298 36.14 6.47 23.34
CA GLU A 298 36.32 5.03 23.36
C GLU A 298 35.17 4.34 22.58
N GLY A 299 35.54 3.44 21.69
CA GLY A 299 34.59 2.76 20.81
C GLY A 299 34.35 3.48 19.48
N SER A 300 35.08 4.56 19.16
CA SER A 300 35.00 5.23 17.84
C SER A 300 35.23 4.27 16.68
N PRO A 301 34.71 4.58 15.47
CA PRO A 301 34.94 3.78 14.27
C PRO A 301 36.42 3.58 13.99
N LYS A 302 36.81 2.36 13.60
CA LYS A 302 38.20 2.05 13.19
C LYS A 302 38.52 2.60 11.80
N LYS A 303 37.49 2.72 10.95
CA LYS A 303 37.61 3.26 9.60
C LYS A 303 36.52 4.29 9.39
N LEU A 304 36.90 5.46 8.92
CA LEU A 304 36.01 6.58 8.64
C LEU A 304 36.37 7.20 7.30
N GLY A 305 35.35 7.40 6.45
CA GLY A 305 35.58 7.94 5.09
C GLY A 305 35.74 9.44 5.06
N HIS A 306 35.06 10.18 5.92
CA HIS A 306 35.04 11.66 5.91
C HIS A 306 35.15 12.27 7.31
N SER A 307 34.31 13.26 7.63
CA SER A 307 34.34 14.04 8.87
C SER A 307 33.95 13.21 10.10
N PHE A 308 34.50 13.64 11.25
CA PHE A 308 34.11 13.16 12.57
C PHE A 308 33.70 14.39 13.39
N ASP A 309 32.40 14.47 13.71
CA ASP A 309 31.79 15.54 14.48
C ASP A 309 31.32 15.00 15.85
N CYS A 310 31.73 15.69 16.95
CA CYS A 310 31.47 15.22 18.31
C CYS A 310 31.16 16.38 19.28
#